data_c7170d377cb8f0e57d98ce4fc7270915
#
_entry.id   c7170d377cb8f0e57d98ce4fc7270915
#
_cell.length_a   1.000
_cell.length_b   1.000
_cell.length_c   1.000
_cell.angle_alpha   90.00
_cell.angle_beta   90.00
_cell.angle_gamma   90.00
#
_symmetry.space_group_name_H-M   'P 1'
#
loop_
_entity.id
_entity.type
_entity.pdbx_description
1 polymer ?
#
loop_
_entity_poly.entity_id
_entity_poly.type
_entity_poly.pdbx_seq_one_letter_code
_entity_poly.pdbx_strand_id
1 'polypeptide(L)'
;KFIFVTSPEKQSIINYFKKNIKLENELNNKNSDYLKLINNKLIVEDNLIEVIQDKPLGLGHAIWCAKDYITGPFAVILPDDLIVSEVPCIKQLIDTHREYKCNVVAVQEVDENNIEKYGVIDYYKNLNNAFYIKDMIEKPSKEIAPSNLAIIGRYVLQPSIIKELSNKELGFGGEIQLTDAIKKLINKEKVVGYKFK
;
A
#
# COMPACT_ATOMS: atom_id res chain seq x y z
N LYS A 1 -13.36 -6.10 -1.58
CA LYS A 1 -12.64 -7.22 -0.95
C LYS A 1 -11.36 -6.72 -0.31
N PHE A 2 -10.96 -7.34 0.79
CA PHE A 2 -9.71 -7.07 1.48
C PHE A 2 -8.81 -8.30 1.34
N ILE A 3 -7.56 -8.08 0.92
CA ILE A 3 -6.56 -9.14 0.80
C ILE A 3 -5.49 -8.84 1.84
N PHE A 4 -5.38 -9.71 2.85
CA PHE A 4 -4.32 -9.63 3.85
C PHE A 4 -3.19 -10.55 3.43
N VAL A 5 -2.05 -9.95 3.07
CA VAL A 5 -0.82 -10.70 2.82
C VAL A 5 -0.05 -10.77 4.13
N THR A 6 0.15 -11.96 4.63
CA THR A 6 0.73 -12.21 5.96
C THR A 6 1.72 -13.40 5.92
N SER A 7 2.40 -13.65 7.02
CA SER A 7 3.22 -14.86 7.19
C SER A 7 2.50 -15.90 8.06
N PRO A 8 2.90 -17.17 8.00
CA PRO A 8 2.30 -18.24 8.83
C PRO A 8 2.31 -17.93 10.33
N GLU A 9 3.29 -17.16 10.78
CA GLU A 9 3.49 -16.82 12.20
C GLU A 9 2.59 -15.67 12.69
N LYS A 10 1.95 -14.94 11.78
CA LYS A 10 1.14 -13.74 12.09
C LYS A 10 -0.37 -13.99 12.11
N GLN A 11 -0.79 -15.21 12.45
CA GLN A 11 -2.20 -15.61 12.47
C GLN A 11 -3.08 -14.74 13.40
N SER A 12 -2.49 -14.15 14.44
CA SER A 12 -3.20 -13.25 15.36
C SER A 12 -3.80 -12.03 14.64
N ILE A 13 -3.16 -11.52 13.57
CA ILE A 13 -3.67 -10.39 12.78
C ILE A 13 -4.97 -10.80 12.09
N ILE A 14 -4.99 -11.95 11.45
CA ILE A 14 -6.19 -12.47 10.75
C ILE A 14 -7.30 -12.77 11.75
N ASN A 15 -6.97 -13.40 12.88
CA ASN A 15 -7.93 -13.74 13.92
C ASN A 15 -8.61 -12.50 14.52
N TYR A 16 -7.94 -11.35 14.54
CA TYR A 16 -8.53 -10.09 15.00
C TYR A 16 -9.71 -9.64 14.12
N PHE A 17 -9.70 -9.97 12.84
CA PHE A 17 -10.76 -9.61 11.89
C PHE A 17 -11.84 -10.70 11.73
N LYS A 18 -11.64 -11.88 12.32
CA LYS A 18 -12.64 -12.96 12.32
C LYS A 18 -13.61 -12.78 13.48
N LYS A 19 -14.81 -13.33 13.32
CA LYS A 19 -15.80 -13.41 14.40
C LYS A 19 -15.25 -14.14 15.62
N ASN A 20 -15.41 -13.53 16.78
CA ASN A 20 -15.10 -14.17 18.05
C ASN A 20 -16.40 -14.55 18.78
N ILE A 21 -16.90 -15.75 18.46
CA ILE A 21 -18.18 -16.27 18.97
C ILE A 21 -18.24 -16.23 20.52
N LYS A 22 -17.13 -16.51 21.21
CA LYS A 22 -17.08 -16.48 22.67
C LYS A 22 -17.30 -15.07 23.20
N LEU A 23 -16.59 -14.09 22.63
CA LEU A 23 -16.74 -12.68 23.02
C LEU A 23 -18.14 -12.17 22.67
N GLU A 24 -18.68 -12.52 21.49
CA GLU A 24 -20.03 -12.13 21.10
C GLU A 24 -21.09 -12.66 22.06
N ASN A 25 -20.98 -13.92 22.48
CA ASN A 25 -21.89 -14.52 23.46
C ASN A 25 -21.79 -13.85 24.85
N GLU A 26 -20.59 -13.51 25.29
CA GLU A 26 -20.39 -12.79 26.54
C GLU A 26 -20.98 -11.37 26.49
N LEU A 27 -20.82 -10.66 25.38
CA LEU A 27 -21.34 -9.31 25.20
C LEU A 27 -22.85 -9.29 25.02
N ASN A 28 -23.44 -10.26 24.34
CA ASN A 28 -24.88 -10.40 24.23
C ASN A 28 -25.55 -10.48 25.61
N ASN A 29 -24.91 -11.18 26.54
CA ASN A 29 -25.44 -11.36 27.89
C ASN A 29 -25.23 -10.14 28.80
N LYS A 30 -24.25 -9.26 28.49
CA LYS A 30 -23.84 -8.15 29.34
C LYS A 30 -24.18 -6.78 28.79
N ASN A 31 -23.97 -6.56 27.47
CA ASN A 31 -24.17 -5.25 26.89
C ASN A 31 -24.25 -5.32 25.34
N SER A 32 -25.47 -5.23 24.81
CA SER A 32 -25.73 -5.30 23.35
C SER A 32 -25.13 -4.13 22.54
N ASP A 33 -24.82 -2.98 23.16
CA ASP A 33 -24.28 -1.83 22.41
C ASP A 33 -22.82 -2.03 22.06
N TYR A 34 -22.03 -2.68 22.92
CA TYR A 34 -20.65 -3.09 22.56
C TYR A 34 -20.64 -4.11 21.42
N LEU A 35 -21.61 -4.99 21.37
CA LEU A 35 -21.74 -5.96 20.27
C LEU A 35 -22.00 -5.25 18.92
N LYS A 36 -22.86 -4.24 18.91
CA LYS A 36 -23.09 -3.40 17.70
C LYS A 36 -21.82 -2.70 17.24
N LEU A 37 -21.03 -2.15 18.19
CA LEU A 37 -19.77 -1.49 17.90
C LEU A 37 -18.74 -2.44 17.28
N ILE A 38 -18.64 -3.67 17.77
CA ILE A 38 -17.75 -4.69 17.24
C ILE A 38 -18.21 -5.11 15.85
N ASN A 39 -19.47 -5.46 15.67
CA ASN A 39 -20.01 -5.91 14.40
C ASN A 39 -19.92 -4.85 13.28
N ASN A 40 -20.05 -3.57 13.63
CA ASN A 40 -19.87 -2.46 12.68
C ASN A 40 -18.41 -2.23 12.24
N LYS A 41 -17.44 -2.75 12.98
CA LYS A 41 -16.00 -2.62 12.69
C LYS A 41 -15.41 -3.85 12.00
N LEU A 42 -16.09 -4.99 12.07
CA LEU A 42 -15.59 -6.21 11.46
C LEU A 42 -15.69 -6.14 9.94
N ILE A 43 -14.61 -6.49 9.29
CA ILE A 43 -14.63 -6.86 7.88
C ILE A 43 -15.47 -8.11 7.79
N VAL A 44 -16.54 -8.06 6.99
CA VAL A 44 -17.39 -9.24 6.79
C VAL A 44 -16.51 -10.37 6.23
N GLU A 45 -16.55 -11.55 6.85
CA GLU A 45 -15.67 -12.69 6.53
C GLU A 45 -15.63 -13.01 5.03
N ASP A 46 -16.76 -12.89 4.32
CA ASP A 46 -16.87 -13.09 2.87
C ASP A 46 -16.02 -12.09 2.03
N ASN A 47 -15.58 -11.00 2.63
CA ASN A 47 -14.76 -9.98 1.98
C ASN A 47 -13.27 -10.07 2.34
N LEU A 48 -12.90 -10.96 3.27
CA LEU A 48 -11.53 -11.15 3.72
C LEU A 48 -10.89 -12.34 2.99
N ILE A 49 -9.77 -12.07 2.32
CA ILE A 49 -8.93 -13.08 1.68
C ILE A 49 -7.59 -13.08 2.39
N GLU A 50 -7.17 -14.24 2.84
CA GLU A 50 -5.84 -14.45 3.43
C GLU A 50 -4.90 -15.02 2.38
N VAL A 51 -3.75 -14.39 2.22
CA VAL A 51 -2.66 -14.83 1.33
C VAL A 51 -1.40 -14.97 2.15
N ILE A 52 -0.74 -16.11 2.05
CA ILE A 52 0.50 -16.36 2.78
C ILE A 52 1.71 -15.97 1.91
N GLN A 53 2.57 -15.14 2.46
CA GLN A 53 3.92 -14.91 1.98
C GLN A 53 4.88 -15.78 2.78
N ASP A 54 5.27 -16.92 2.23
CA ASP A 54 6.13 -17.91 2.95
C ASP A 54 7.54 -17.39 3.25
N LYS A 55 8.06 -16.51 2.38
CA LYS A 55 9.40 -15.93 2.52
C LYS A 55 9.31 -14.42 2.49
N PRO A 56 9.97 -13.70 3.41
CA PRO A 56 9.95 -12.23 3.48
C PRO A 56 10.84 -11.61 2.40
N LEU A 57 10.43 -11.74 1.14
CA LEU A 57 11.17 -11.25 -0.03
C LEU A 57 10.80 -9.81 -0.44
N GLY A 58 10.26 -9.01 0.47
CA GLY A 58 9.93 -7.60 0.26
C GLY A 58 8.48 -7.34 -0.16
N LEU A 59 8.14 -6.05 -0.27
CA LEU A 59 6.78 -5.57 -0.55
C LEU A 59 6.29 -5.98 -1.95
N GLY A 60 7.15 -5.91 -2.96
CA GLY A 60 6.79 -6.34 -4.31
C GLY A 60 6.41 -7.82 -4.35
N HIS A 61 7.11 -8.67 -3.60
CA HIS A 61 6.78 -10.08 -3.48
C HIS A 61 5.43 -10.30 -2.76
N ALA A 62 5.15 -9.53 -1.71
CA ALA A 62 3.86 -9.61 -1.02
C ALA A 62 2.69 -9.33 -1.97
N ILE A 63 2.80 -8.26 -2.77
CA ILE A 63 1.79 -7.93 -3.79
C ILE A 63 1.68 -9.03 -4.85
N TRP A 64 2.81 -9.57 -5.30
CA TRP A 64 2.81 -10.65 -6.28
C TRP A 64 2.14 -11.93 -5.74
N CYS A 65 2.28 -12.25 -4.46
CA CYS A 65 1.56 -13.37 -3.83
C CYS A 65 0.04 -13.24 -3.96
N ALA A 66 -0.48 -12.00 -3.96
CA ALA A 66 -1.91 -11.72 -4.09
C ALA A 66 -2.43 -11.68 -5.54
N LYS A 67 -1.60 -11.93 -6.54
CA LYS A 67 -1.89 -11.73 -7.98
C LYS A 67 -3.19 -12.37 -8.47
N ASP A 68 -3.53 -13.57 -7.97
CA ASP A 68 -4.69 -14.33 -8.43
C ASP A 68 -6.03 -13.70 -8.00
N TYR A 69 -5.99 -12.75 -7.07
CA TYR A 69 -7.14 -12.01 -6.57
C TYR A 69 -7.24 -10.59 -7.13
N ILE A 70 -6.26 -10.15 -7.91
CA ILE A 70 -6.17 -8.80 -8.47
C ILE A 70 -6.76 -8.81 -9.89
N THR A 71 -8.02 -8.39 -10.01
CA THR A 71 -8.77 -8.39 -11.28
C THR A 71 -9.02 -7.00 -11.85
N GLY A 72 -8.62 -5.95 -11.15
CA GLY A 72 -8.79 -4.54 -11.53
C GLY A 72 -7.88 -3.64 -10.70
N PRO A 73 -8.01 -2.32 -10.81
CA PRO A 73 -7.25 -1.38 -9.99
C PRO A 73 -7.44 -1.69 -8.50
N PHE A 74 -6.37 -1.64 -7.74
CA PHE A 74 -6.35 -2.01 -6.34
C PHE A 74 -5.54 -1.02 -5.49
N ALA A 75 -5.91 -0.93 -4.22
CA ALA A 75 -5.18 -0.15 -3.23
C ALA A 75 -4.18 -1.04 -2.47
N VAL A 76 -2.99 -0.51 -2.20
CA VAL A 76 -2.01 -1.10 -1.27
C VAL A 76 -1.91 -0.20 -0.05
N ILE A 77 -1.97 -0.81 1.13
CA ILE A 77 -1.93 -0.12 2.42
C ILE A 77 -0.90 -0.83 3.29
N LEU A 78 0.19 -0.15 3.61
CA LEU A 78 1.16 -0.63 4.59
C LEU A 78 0.66 -0.29 6.01
N PRO A 79 0.57 -1.27 6.91
CA PRO A 79 -0.05 -1.04 8.22
C PRO A 79 0.84 -0.29 9.22
N ASP A 80 2.13 -0.21 8.97
CA ASP A 80 3.12 0.49 9.77
C ASP A 80 3.18 2.01 9.51
N ASP A 81 2.62 2.48 8.39
CA ASP A 81 2.43 3.90 8.11
C ASP A 81 1.07 4.37 8.65
N LEU A 82 1.05 4.94 9.85
CA LEU A 82 -0.16 5.54 10.40
C LEU A 82 -0.35 6.96 9.89
N ILE A 83 -1.39 7.17 9.08
CA ILE A 83 -1.72 8.47 8.50
C ILE A 83 -2.98 9.02 9.18
N VAL A 84 -2.87 10.24 9.72
CA VAL A 84 -3.99 11.00 10.27
C VAL A 84 -4.28 12.17 9.36
N SER A 85 -5.48 12.25 8.81
CA SER A 85 -5.89 13.29 7.87
C SER A 85 -7.41 13.46 7.91
N GLU A 86 -7.92 14.66 7.60
CA GLU A 86 -9.37 14.93 7.54
C GLU A 86 -10.07 14.07 6.49
N VAL A 87 -9.48 13.98 5.30
CA VAL A 87 -9.93 13.06 4.24
C VAL A 87 -8.92 11.91 4.19
N PRO A 88 -9.35 10.66 4.39
CA PRO A 88 -8.43 9.52 4.37
C PRO A 88 -7.49 9.54 3.16
N CYS A 89 -6.19 9.39 3.37
CA CYS A 89 -5.18 9.43 2.31
C CYS A 89 -5.55 8.50 1.13
N ILE A 90 -5.95 7.26 1.44
CA ILE A 90 -6.32 6.31 0.38
C ILE A 90 -7.51 6.78 -0.46
N LYS A 91 -8.46 7.52 0.13
CA LYS A 91 -9.57 8.12 -0.63
C LYS A 91 -9.05 9.18 -1.59
N GLN A 92 -8.14 10.04 -1.15
CA GLN A 92 -7.52 11.06 -2.00
C GLN A 92 -6.80 10.41 -3.19
N LEU A 93 -6.08 9.31 -2.98
CA LEU A 93 -5.42 8.56 -4.05
C LEU A 93 -6.42 7.92 -5.02
N ILE A 94 -7.51 7.35 -4.52
CA ILE A 94 -8.57 6.76 -5.36
C ILE A 94 -9.21 7.83 -6.25
N ASP A 95 -9.50 9.01 -5.69
CA ASP A 95 -10.09 10.11 -6.44
C ASP A 95 -9.11 10.61 -7.52
N THR A 96 -7.81 10.74 -7.19
CA THR A 96 -6.74 11.06 -8.13
C THR A 96 -6.61 9.99 -9.24
N HIS A 97 -6.66 8.70 -8.87
CA HIS A 97 -6.65 7.60 -9.83
C HIS A 97 -7.84 7.69 -10.81
N ARG A 98 -9.04 8.01 -10.31
CA ARG A 98 -10.24 8.17 -11.14
C ARG A 98 -10.14 9.35 -12.11
N GLU A 99 -9.56 10.45 -11.65
CA GLU A 99 -9.35 11.65 -12.46
C GLU A 99 -8.29 11.43 -13.55
N TYR A 100 -7.12 10.94 -13.19
CA TYR A 100 -5.98 10.82 -14.10
C TYR A 100 -5.89 9.48 -14.83
N LYS A 101 -6.69 8.48 -14.45
CA LYS A 101 -6.70 7.13 -15.03
C LYS A 101 -5.31 6.47 -15.05
N CYS A 102 -4.55 6.60 -13.95
CA CYS A 102 -3.16 6.16 -13.87
C CYS A 102 -2.83 5.53 -12.51
N ASN A 103 -1.65 4.98 -12.38
CA ASN A 103 -1.11 4.55 -11.11
C ASN A 103 -0.83 5.75 -10.22
N VAL A 104 -1.16 5.66 -8.93
CA VAL A 104 -0.99 6.74 -7.95
C VAL A 104 -0.23 6.24 -6.74
N VAL A 105 0.78 7.01 -6.32
CA VAL A 105 1.62 6.75 -5.15
C VAL A 105 1.45 7.91 -4.17
N ALA A 106 1.21 7.65 -2.90
CA ALA A 106 1.23 8.70 -1.89
C ALA A 106 2.65 9.21 -1.68
N VAL A 107 2.81 10.52 -1.69
CA VAL A 107 4.09 11.16 -1.38
C VAL A 107 3.92 12.25 -0.35
N GLN A 108 5.00 12.50 0.41
CA GLN A 108 5.10 13.58 1.39
C GLN A 108 6.50 14.15 1.40
N GLU A 109 6.62 15.44 1.67
CA GLU A 109 7.92 16.06 1.91
C GLU A 109 8.48 15.58 3.24
N VAL A 110 9.71 15.11 3.23
CA VAL A 110 10.43 14.68 4.42
C VAL A 110 11.71 15.51 4.59
N ASP A 111 12.21 15.56 5.83
CA ASP A 111 13.51 16.15 6.12
C ASP A 111 14.61 15.37 5.38
N GLU A 112 15.56 16.10 4.78
CA GLU A 112 16.67 15.52 4.02
C GLU A 112 17.48 14.49 4.81
N ASN A 113 17.58 14.65 6.14
CA ASN A 113 18.29 13.70 7.01
C ASN A 113 17.54 12.36 7.20
N ASN A 114 16.28 12.28 6.76
CA ASN A 114 15.47 11.06 6.84
C ASN A 114 15.25 10.43 5.48
N ILE A 115 15.73 11.02 4.39
CA ILE A 115 15.40 10.60 3.02
C ILE A 115 15.86 9.17 2.71
N GLU A 116 16.95 8.73 3.31
CA GLU A 116 17.54 7.39 3.15
C GLU A 116 16.65 6.25 3.68
N LYS A 117 15.56 6.60 4.37
CA LYS A 117 14.60 5.62 4.89
C LYS A 117 13.50 5.25 3.91
N TYR A 118 13.34 6.03 2.83
CA TYR A 118 12.19 5.98 1.93
C TYR A 118 12.60 5.80 0.47
N GLY A 119 11.68 5.27 -0.32
CA GLY A 119 11.74 5.48 -1.76
C GLY A 119 11.43 6.95 -2.07
N VAL A 120 12.12 7.52 -3.06
CA VAL A 120 12.02 8.95 -3.42
C VAL A 120 11.66 9.07 -4.89
N ILE A 121 10.76 10.01 -5.21
CA ILE A 121 10.35 10.24 -6.59
C ILE A 121 11.19 11.35 -7.24
N ASP A 122 11.49 11.19 -8.53
CA ASP A 122 11.85 12.24 -9.45
C ASP A 122 10.67 12.53 -10.39
N TYR A 123 10.39 13.81 -10.67
CA TYR A 123 9.23 14.22 -11.44
C TYR A 123 9.58 15.29 -12.48
N TYR A 124 8.82 15.34 -13.57
CA TYR A 124 9.02 16.33 -14.64
C TYR A 124 7.94 17.41 -14.69
N LYS A 125 6.84 17.22 -13.96
CA LYS A 125 5.72 18.17 -13.95
C LYS A 125 4.98 18.07 -12.62
N ASN A 126 4.56 19.24 -12.12
CA ASN A 126 3.70 19.36 -10.95
C ASN A 126 2.40 20.10 -11.34
N LEU A 127 1.26 19.54 -10.96
CA LEU A 127 -0.04 20.19 -11.06
C LEU A 127 -0.70 20.11 -9.67
N ASN A 128 -0.62 21.22 -8.94
CA ASN A 128 -1.09 21.28 -7.55
C ASN A 128 -0.39 20.22 -6.68
N ASN A 129 -1.14 19.22 -6.21
CA ASN A 129 -0.62 18.12 -5.38
C ASN A 129 -0.23 16.87 -6.19
N ALA A 130 -0.34 16.90 -7.52
CA ALA A 130 -0.04 15.78 -8.40
C ALA A 130 1.31 15.98 -9.10
N PHE A 131 2.24 15.07 -8.87
CA PHE A 131 3.60 15.06 -9.42
C PHE A 131 3.71 13.95 -10.47
N TYR A 132 3.98 14.29 -11.72
CA TYR A 132 4.15 13.33 -12.80
C TYR A 132 5.55 12.74 -12.70
N ILE A 133 5.62 11.49 -12.28
CA ILE A 133 6.87 10.79 -11.97
C ILE A 133 7.59 10.40 -13.26
N LYS A 134 8.89 10.64 -13.31
CA LYS A 134 9.79 10.16 -14.39
C LYS A 134 10.78 9.11 -13.91
N ASP A 135 11.09 9.08 -12.61
CA ASP A 135 11.97 8.08 -12.00
C ASP A 135 11.67 7.92 -10.50
N MET A 136 12.15 6.82 -9.92
CA MET A 136 12.07 6.50 -8.50
C MET A 136 13.36 5.82 -8.06
N ILE A 137 13.82 6.16 -6.85
CA ILE A 137 15.03 5.57 -6.26
C ILE A 137 14.68 5.06 -4.87
N GLU A 138 14.92 3.78 -4.61
CA GLU A 138 14.73 3.18 -3.28
C GLU A 138 15.87 3.54 -2.36
N LYS A 139 15.56 4.19 -1.24
CA LYS A 139 16.49 4.56 -0.16
C LYS A 139 17.78 5.21 -0.68
N PRO A 140 17.68 6.31 -1.44
CA PRO A 140 18.86 6.99 -1.96
C PRO A 140 19.66 7.63 -0.82
N SER A 141 20.96 7.76 -0.98
CA SER A 141 21.69 8.67 -0.09
C SER A 141 21.28 10.13 -0.34
N LYS A 142 21.49 11.00 0.64
CA LYS A 142 21.11 12.41 0.55
C LYS A 142 21.68 13.09 -0.70
N GLU A 143 22.89 12.75 -1.09
CA GLU A 143 23.61 13.36 -2.22
C GLU A 143 23.02 13.01 -3.58
N ILE A 144 22.35 11.84 -3.69
CA ILE A 144 21.78 11.35 -4.95
C ILE A 144 20.25 11.41 -4.98
N ALA A 145 19.62 11.78 -3.87
CA ALA A 145 18.17 11.91 -3.80
C ALA A 145 17.68 12.97 -4.80
N PRO A 146 16.76 12.62 -5.73
CA PRO A 146 16.33 13.55 -6.77
C PRO A 146 15.37 14.64 -6.27
N SER A 147 14.78 14.45 -5.09
CA SER A 147 13.87 15.37 -4.42
C SER A 147 13.75 15.01 -2.94
N ASN A 148 12.96 15.78 -2.19
CA ASN A 148 12.57 15.45 -0.82
C ASN A 148 11.17 14.80 -0.73
N LEU A 149 10.60 14.39 -1.85
CA LEU A 149 9.29 13.74 -1.92
C LEU A 149 9.42 12.24 -1.70
N ALA A 150 9.20 11.82 -0.47
CA ALA A 150 9.25 10.43 -0.05
C ALA A 150 7.94 9.70 -0.35
N ILE A 151 8.06 8.45 -0.72
CA ILE A 151 6.92 7.54 -0.92
C ILE A 151 6.43 7.07 0.43
N ILE A 152 5.14 7.24 0.66
CA ILE A 152 4.46 6.77 1.86
C ILE A 152 3.62 5.53 1.49
N GLY A 153 3.56 4.56 2.36
CA GLY A 153 2.98 3.21 2.14
C GLY A 153 1.51 3.16 1.74
N ARG A 154 1.09 4.01 0.82
CA ARG A 154 -0.26 4.04 0.21
C ARG A 154 -0.16 4.17 -1.29
N TYR A 155 -0.80 3.24 -2.00
CA TYR A 155 -0.77 3.20 -3.45
C TYR A 155 -2.15 2.86 -4.02
N VAL A 156 -2.44 3.33 -5.23
CA VAL A 156 -3.51 2.81 -6.07
C VAL A 156 -2.87 2.41 -7.40
N LEU A 157 -2.87 1.13 -7.69
CA LEU A 157 -2.12 0.54 -8.80
C LEU A 157 -3.05 -0.18 -9.79
N GLN A 158 -2.64 -0.20 -11.04
CA GLN A 158 -3.24 -1.01 -12.10
C GLN A 158 -2.71 -2.46 -12.02
N PRO A 159 -3.47 -3.46 -12.49
CA PRO A 159 -3.03 -4.85 -12.52
C PRO A 159 -1.74 -5.09 -13.34
N SER A 160 -1.39 -4.19 -14.24
CA SER A 160 -0.14 -4.24 -15.04
C SER A 160 1.12 -4.35 -14.19
N ILE A 161 1.10 -3.84 -12.95
CA ILE A 161 2.23 -3.96 -12.00
C ILE A 161 2.60 -5.43 -11.73
N ILE A 162 1.64 -6.34 -11.75
CA ILE A 162 1.87 -7.77 -11.48
C ILE A 162 2.84 -8.37 -12.50
N LYS A 163 2.78 -7.91 -13.75
CA LYS A 163 3.72 -8.35 -14.79
C LYS A 163 5.15 -7.90 -14.49
N GLU A 164 5.34 -6.68 -14.01
CA GLU A 164 6.67 -6.18 -13.64
C GLU A 164 7.24 -6.92 -12.42
N LEU A 165 6.37 -7.30 -11.47
CA LEU A 165 6.74 -8.08 -10.29
C LEU A 165 7.02 -9.56 -10.59
N SER A 166 6.52 -10.10 -11.71
CA SER A 166 6.67 -11.53 -12.04
C SER A 166 8.13 -11.95 -12.27
N ASN A 167 8.98 -11.04 -12.69
CA ASN A 167 10.41 -11.30 -12.93
C ASN A 167 11.18 -11.56 -11.62
N LYS A 168 10.61 -11.20 -10.46
CA LYS A 168 11.20 -11.39 -9.12
C LYS A 168 12.65 -10.88 -9.02
N GLU A 169 12.95 -9.78 -9.69
CA GLU A 169 14.26 -9.16 -9.63
C GLU A 169 14.52 -8.62 -8.22
N LEU A 170 15.70 -8.91 -7.70
CA LEU A 170 16.12 -8.44 -6.39
C LEU A 170 16.74 -7.06 -6.52
N GLY A 171 16.21 -6.12 -5.76
CA GLY A 171 16.70 -4.75 -5.65
C GLY A 171 17.43 -4.49 -4.33
N PHE A 172 17.26 -3.31 -3.79
CA PHE A 172 17.87 -2.89 -2.54
C PHE A 172 17.58 -3.90 -1.41
N GLY A 173 18.61 -4.25 -0.64
CA GLY A 173 18.49 -5.20 0.48
C GLY A 173 18.24 -6.66 0.07
N GLY A 174 18.35 -7.01 -1.22
CA GLY A 174 18.05 -8.36 -1.71
C GLY A 174 16.55 -8.69 -1.74
N GLU A 175 15.70 -7.67 -1.76
CA GLU A 175 14.24 -7.78 -1.78
C GLU A 175 13.66 -7.45 -3.15
N ILE A 176 12.48 -7.97 -3.44
CA ILE A 176 11.68 -7.58 -4.60
C ILE A 176 10.97 -6.28 -4.25
N GLN A 177 11.55 -5.16 -4.69
CA GLN A 177 11.07 -3.83 -4.36
C GLN A 177 9.89 -3.42 -5.24
N LEU A 178 8.84 -2.87 -4.62
CA LEU A 178 7.72 -2.28 -5.37
C LEU A 178 8.18 -1.05 -6.16
N THR A 179 9.07 -0.25 -5.60
CA THR A 179 9.66 0.93 -6.23
C THR A 179 10.32 0.59 -7.58
N ASP A 180 11.10 -0.51 -7.63
CA ASP A 180 11.75 -0.95 -8.87
C ASP A 180 10.74 -1.42 -9.92
N ALA A 181 9.66 -2.08 -9.50
CA ALA A 181 8.58 -2.49 -10.40
C ALA A 181 7.82 -1.29 -10.96
N ILE A 182 7.52 -0.29 -10.12
CA ILE A 182 6.87 0.95 -10.56
C ILE A 182 7.80 1.72 -11.51
N LYS A 183 9.10 1.77 -11.25
CA LYS A 183 10.10 2.39 -12.14
C LYS A 183 10.06 1.80 -13.55
N LYS A 184 9.92 0.48 -13.69
CA LYS A 184 9.73 -0.16 -15.01
C LYS A 184 8.41 0.22 -15.65
N LEU A 185 7.37 0.37 -14.82
CA LEU A 185 6.04 0.72 -15.29
C LEU A 185 5.96 2.16 -15.81
N ILE A 186 6.71 3.11 -15.24
CA ILE A 186 6.78 4.52 -15.68
C ILE A 186 7.09 4.65 -17.17
N ASN A 187 7.91 3.76 -17.72
CA ASN A 187 8.24 3.76 -19.15
C ASN A 187 7.08 3.32 -20.07
N LYS A 188 6.03 2.75 -19.51
CA LYS A 188 4.89 2.17 -20.24
C LYS A 188 3.57 2.87 -19.94
N GLU A 189 3.43 3.37 -18.72
CA GLU A 189 2.20 3.91 -18.18
C GLU A 189 2.47 5.17 -17.36
N LYS A 190 1.48 6.03 -17.27
CA LYS A 190 1.53 7.21 -16.39
C LYS A 190 1.52 6.77 -14.92
N VAL A 191 2.42 7.36 -14.16
CA VAL A 191 2.47 7.24 -12.70
C VAL A 191 2.48 8.65 -12.09
N VAL A 192 1.66 8.86 -11.09
CA VAL A 192 1.53 10.14 -10.39
C VAL A 192 1.84 9.97 -8.91
N GLY A 193 2.74 10.78 -8.39
CA GLY A 193 2.91 10.99 -6.96
C GLY A 193 1.86 12.00 -6.47
N TYR A 194 1.06 11.65 -5.48
CA TYR A 194 0.07 12.57 -4.92
C TYR A 194 0.45 12.96 -3.50
N LYS A 195 0.70 14.26 -3.30
CA LYS A 195 0.95 14.84 -1.97
C LYS A 195 -0.40 15.01 -1.27
N PHE A 196 -0.69 14.08 -0.38
CA PHE A 196 -1.94 14.09 0.38
C PHE A 196 -1.93 15.15 1.49
N LYS A 197 -3.13 15.51 1.95
CA LYS A 197 -3.36 16.54 2.99
C LYS A 197 -3.69 15.88 4.33
#